data_8ced5d22b794432b3fc5ef75adc3f0ec
#
_entry.id   8ced5d22b794432b3fc5ef75adc3f0ec
#
_cell.length_a   1.000
_cell.length_b   1.000
_cell.length_c   1.000
_cell.angle_alpha   90.00
_cell.angle_beta   90.00
_cell.angle_gamma   90.00
#
_symmetry.space_group_name_H-M   'P 1'
#
loop_
_entity.id
_entity.type
_entity.pdbx_description
1 polymer ?
#
loop_
_entity_poly.entity_id
_entity_poly.type
_entity_poly.pdbx_seq_one_letter_code
_entity_poly.pdbx_strand_id
1 'polypeptide(L)'
;IILNISGLILALRLEQQSLQVIGLGMWLGTLVILLIWYVRIKSTKLSITDNDILLEKGLLSKARLEVSIEKVRTISVNQTFIDRIFGVGDIAIFTAGDLPEIKEKGLPDPNKIREIIKQKQNKTEQ
;
A
#
# COMPACT_ATOMS: atom_id res chain seq x y z
N ILE A 1 14.58 6.84 -10.38
CA ILE A 1 15.60 7.82 -9.94
C ILE A 1 16.68 7.98 -11.02
N ILE A 2 17.24 6.88 -11.53
CA ILE A 2 18.26 6.92 -12.59
C ILE A 2 17.71 7.53 -13.89
N LEU A 3 16.50 7.16 -14.30
CA LEU A 3 15.80 7.71 -15.45
C LEU A 3 15.52 9.20 -15.31
N ASN A 4 15.23 9.64 -14.09
CA ASN A 4 14.94 11.04 -13.81
C ASN A 4 16.20 11.91 -13.93
N ILE A 5 17.32 11.44 -13.41
CA ILE A 5 18.61 12.13 -13.51
C ILE A 5 19.09 12.17 -14.96
N SER A 6 18.94 11.07 -15.71
CA SER A 6 19.35 11.02 -17.12
C SER A 6 18.52 11.97 -17.99
N GLY A 7 17.21 12.09 -17.72
CA GLY A 7 16.35 13.04 -18.41
C GLY A 7 16.75 14.49 -18.15
N LEU A 8 17.10 14.81 -16.91
CA LEU A 8 17.56 16.15 -16.55
C LEU A 8 18.92 16.48 -17.22
N ILE A 9 19.87 15.53 -17.20
CA ILE A 9 21.16 15.72 -17.83
C ILE A 9 21.01 15.89 -19.35
N LEU A 10 20.11 15.12 -19.96
CA LEU A 10 19.83 15.24 -21.37
C LEU A 10 19.27 16.62 -21.71
N ALA A 11 18.32 17.13 -20.93
CA ALA A 11 17.72 18.44 -21.10
C ALA A 11 18.75 19.56 -20.98
N LEU A 12 19.72 19.42 -20.09
CA LEU A 12 20.78 20.43 -19.87
C LEU A 12 21.87 20.44 -20.93
N ARG A 13 22.08 19.31 -21.63
CA ARG A 13 23.19 19.16 -22.59
C ARG A 13 22.79 19.41 -24.02
N LEU A 14 21.51 19.44 -24.34
CA LEU A 14 21.06 19.54 -25.73
C LEU A 14 20.77 20.99 -26.11
N GLU A 15 21.57 21.52 -27.04
CA GLU A 15 21.41 22.88 -27.58
C GLU A 15 20.19 23.02 -28.52
N GLN A 16 19.62 21.91 -28.98
CA GLN A 16 18.46 21.95 -29.89
C GLN A 16 17.15 22.01 -29.10
N GLN A 17 16.33 23.02 -29.37
CA GLN A 17 15.07 23.26 -28.67
C GLN A 17 14.11 22.06 -28.63
N SER A 18 14.05 21.29 -29.71
CA SER A 18 13.16 20.12 -29.79
C SER A 18 13.54 19.00 -28.81
N LEU A 19 14.82 18.79 -28.60
CA LEU A 19 15.31 17.75 -27.72
C LEU A 19 15.22 18.14 -26.24
N GLN A 20 15.32 19.45 -25.94
CA GLN A 20 15.07 19.96 -24.59
C GLN A 20 13.62 19.76 -24.16
N VAL A 21 12.68 19.98 -25.06
CA VAL A 21 11.25 19.78 -24.80
C VAL A 21 10.95 18.31 -24.50
N ILE A 22 11.58 17.38 -25.23
CA ILE A 22 11.42 15.94 -24.99
C ILE A 22 11.99 15.55 -23.63
N GLY A 23 13.18 16.07 -23.27
CA GLY A 23 13.80 15.80 -21.98
C GLY A 23 12.95 16.31 -20.80
N LEU A 24 12.43 17.52 -20.91
CA LEU A 24 11.51 18.09 -19.91
C LEU A 24 10.22 17.31 -19.81
N GLY A 25 9.66 16.88 -20.94
CA GLY A 25 8.44 16.06 -20.96
C GLY A 25 8.61 14.73 -20.25
N MET A 26 9.73 14.06 -20.48
CA MET A 26 10.06 12.81 -19.78
C MET A 26 10.20 13.02 -18.27
N TRP A 27 10.86 14.10 -17.86
CA TRP A 27 11.06 14.43 -16.45
C TRP A 27 9.72 14.69 -15.74
N LEU A 28 8.87 15.53 -16.37
CA LEU A 28 7.52 15.81 -15.86
C LEU A 28 6.65 14.55 -15.80
N GLY A 29 6.72 13.70 -16.83
CA GLY A 29 5.99 12.43 -16.85
C GLY A 29 6.36 11.53 -15.68
N THR A 30 7.65 11.43 -15.38
CA THR A 30 8.14 10.65 -14.24
C THR A 30 7.62 11.19 -12.91
N LEU A 31 7.62 12.52 -12.74
CA LEU A 31 7.08 13.15 -11.52
C LEU A 31 5.59 12.87 -11.34
N VAL A 32 4.82 12.93 -12.41
CA VAL A 32 3.37 12.64 -12.36
C VAL A 32 3.13 11.19 -11.96
N ILE A 33 3.87 10.25 -12.54
CA ILE A 33 3.76 8.82 -12.20
C ILE A 33 4.10 8.60 -10.72
N LEU A 34 5.17 9.19 -10.22
CA LEU A 34 5.56 9.09 -8.81
C LEU A 34 4.49 9.68 -7.89
N LEU A 35 3.90 10.80 -8.27
CA LEU A 35 2.83 11.43 -7.51
C LEU A 35 1.59 10.56 -7.43
N ILE A 36 1.17 9.99 -8.55
CA ILE A 36 0.03 9.05 -8.59
C ILE A 36 0.31 7.84 -7.71
N TRP A 37 1.51 7.28 -7.80
CA TRP A 37 1.91 6.14 -6.99
C TRP A 37 1.90 6.46 -5.50
N TYR A 38 2.45 7.61 -5.11
CA TYR A 38 2.46 8.09 -3.73
C TYR A 38 1.05 8.26 -3.17
N VAL A 39 0.16 8.87 -3.96
CA VAL A 39 -1.23 9.08 -3.57
C VAL A 39 -1.96 7.74 -3.40
N ARG A 40 -1.71 6.78 -4.29
CA ARG A 40 -2.31 5.44 -4.18
C ARG A 40 -1.91 4.72 -2.90
N ILE A 41 -0.66 4.79 -2.52
CA ILE A 41 -0.17 4.17 -1.27
C ILE A 41 -0.87 4.77 -0.05
N LYS A 42 -1.07 6.07 -0.05
CA LYS A 42 -1.69 6.78 1.07
C LYS A 42 -3.21 6.69 1.12
N SER A 43 -3.85 6.21 0.06
CA SER A 43 -5.32 6.16 0.00
C SER A 43 -5.93 4.93 0.67
N THR A 44 -5.13 3.95 1.07
CA THR A 44 -5.60 2.76 1.77
C THR A 44 -5.45 2.95 3.26
N LYS A 45 -6.55 2.78 4.00
CA LYS A 45 -6.56 2.88 5.46
C LYS A 45 -7.12 1.61 6.07
N LEU A 46 -6.39 1.04 7.00
CA LEU A 46 -6.84 -0.08 7.80
C LEU A 46 -7.01 0.40 9.24
N SER A 47 -8.23 0.31 9.74
CA SER A 47 -8.55 0.68 11.11
C SER A 47 -9.01 -0.54 11.88
N ILE A 48 -8.51 -0.72 13.10
CA ILE A 48 -8.89 -1.82 13.98
C ILE A 48 -9.57 -1.23 15.21
N THR A 49 -10.86 -1.53 15.37
CA THR A 49 -11.60 -1.20 16.56
C THR A 49 -11.65 -2.40 17.50
N ASP A 50 -12.30 -2.29 18.65
CA ASP A 50 -12.36 -3.39 19.60
C ASP A 50 -13.12 -4.61 19.08
N ASN A 51 -14.06 -4.42 18.16
CA ASN A 51 -14.92 -5.49 17.64
C ASN A 51 -14.77 -5.74 16.15
N ASP A 52 -14.25 -4.77 15.40
CA ASP A 52 -14.29 -4.81 13.94
C ASP A 52 -12.96 -4.39 13.31
N ILE A 53 -12.72 -4.91 12.12
CA ILE A 53 -11.63 -4.48 11.24
C ILE A 53 -12.26 -3.74 10.09
N LEU A 54 -11.85 -2.49 9.88
CA LEU A 54 -12.36 -1.63 8.83
C LEU A 54 -11.27 -1.32 7.82
N LEU A 55 -11.53 -1.66 6.56
CA LEU A 55 -10.64 -1.34 5.45
C LEU A 55 -11.30 -0.32 4.55
N GLU A 56 -10.65 0.83 4.37
CA GLU A 56 -11.09 1.88 3.45
C GLU A 56 -10.07 2.06 2.34
N LYS A 57 -10.56 2.08 1.09
CA LYS A 57 -9.73 2.28 -0.10
C LYS A 57 -10.26 3.39 -0.97
N GLY A 58 -9.34 4.13 -1.57
CA GLY A 58 -9.62 5.08 -2.64
C GLY A 58 -9.80 6.52 -2.17
N LEU A 59 -9.48 7.44 -3.08
CA LEU A 59 -9.62 8.88 -2.87
C LEU A 59 -10.92 9.42 -3.48
N LEU A 60 -11.21 9.02 -4.71
CA LEU A 60 -12.36 9.50 -5.46
C LEU A 60 -13.55 8.54 -5.36
N SER A 61 -13.27 7.25 -5.23
CA SER A 61 -14.27 6.22 -5.06
C SER A 61 -13.91 5.40 -3.84
N LYS A 62 -14.63 5.59 -2.75
CA LYS A 62 -14.34 4.90 -1.48
C LYS A 62 -15.00 3.52 -1.46
N ALA A 63 -14.16 2.50 -1.41
CA ALA A 63 -14.58 1.15 -1.10
C ALA A 63 -14.33 0.89 0.39
N ARG A 64 -15.36 0.42 1.09
CA ARG A 64 -15.31 0.18 2.51
C ARG A 64 -15.67 -1.27 2.80
N LEU A 65 -14.80 -1.96 3.51
CA LEU A 65 -15.00 -3.35 3.91
C LEU A 65 -14.87 -3.46 5.43
N GLU A 66 -15.88 -4.03 6.07
CA GLU A 66 -15.93 -4.19 7.52
C GLU A 66 -16.04 -5.67 7.86
N VAL A 67 -15.15 -6.16 8.72
CA VAL A 67 -15.10 -7.56 9.14
C VAL A 67 -15.07 -7.63 10.66
N SER A 68 -15.94 -8.45 11.25
CA SER A 68 -15.94 -8.67 12.69
C SER A 68 -14.71 -9.46 13.13
N ILE A 69 -14.04 -9.00 14.20
CA ILE A 69 -12.85 -9.66 14.74
C ILE A 69 -13.16 -11.08 15.23
N GLU A 70 -14.35 -11.31 15.78
CA GLU A 70 -14.77 -12.64 16.22
C GLU A 70 -14.81 -13.67 15.09
N LYS A 71 -15.10 -13.25 13.88
CA LYS A 71 -15.22 -14.11 12.72
C LYS A 71 -13.87 -14.41 12.04
N VAL A 72 -12.81 -13.73 12.43
CA VAL A 72 -11.49 -13.94 11.84
C VAL A 72 -10.94 -15.30 12.30
N ARG A 73 -10.69 -16.17 11.33
CA ARG A 73 -10.14 -17.51 11.57
C ARG A 73 -8.62 -17.51 11.44
N THR A 74 -8.11 -16.95 10.37
CA THR A 74 -6.69 -17.00 10.04
C THR A 74 -6.24 -15.65 9.50
N ILE A 75 -5.05 -15.23 9.92
CA ILE A 75 -4.37 -14.05 9.38
C ILE A 75 -3.06 -14.52 8.77
N SER A 76 -2.88 -14.28 7.49
CA SER A 76 -1.65 -14.61 6.78
C SER A 76 -0.86 -13.35 6.51
N VAL A 77 0.41 -13.35 6.92
CA VAL A 77 1.35 -12.26 6.65
C VAL A 77 2.44 -12.77 5.73
N ASN A 78 2.64 -12.10 4.61
CA ASN A 78 3.68 -12.43 3.65
C ASN A 78 4.59 -11.23 3.44
N GLN A 79 5.89 -11.44 3.67
CA GLN A 79 6.91 -10.41 3.47
C GLN A 79 8.03 -10.95 2.61
N THR A 80 8.32 -10.29 1.49
CA THR A 80 9.53 -10.55 0.72
C THR A 80 10.73 -9.93 1.44
N PHE A 81 11.94 -10.22 0.97
CA PHE A 81 13.16 -9.63 1.52
C PHE A 81 13.15 -8.09 1.43
N ILE A 82 12.68 -7.57 0.29
CA ILE A 82 12.57 -6.12 0.07
C ILE A 82 11.51 -5.51 1.00
N ASP A 83 10.38 -6.20 1.18
CA ASP A 83 9.32 -5.75 2.08
C ASP A 83 9.81 -5.61 3.52
N ARG A 84 10.67 -6.50 3.96
CA ARG A 84 11.27 -6.44 5.31
C ARG A 84 12.16 -5.21 5.49
N ILE A 85 12.91 -4.86 4.46
CA ILE A 85 13.78 -3.67 4.50
C ILE A 85 12.95 -2.40 4.69
N PHE A 86 11.80 -2.32 4.04
CA PHE A 86 10.90 -1.15 4.11
C PHE A 86 9.89 -1.22 5.25
N GLY A 87 9.85 -2.32 6.00
CA GLY A 87 8.90 -2.49 7.10
C GLY A 87 7.46 -2.62 6.65
N VAL A 88 7.23 -3.18 5.47
CA VAL A 88 5.88 -3.39 4.90
C VAL A 88 5.65 -4.87 4.63
N GLY A 89 4.42 -5.23 4.28
CA GLY A 89 4.10 -6.61 3.92
C GLY A 89 2.65 -6.76 3.50
N ASP A 90 2.34 -7.95 3.02
CA ASP A 90 1.01 -8.30 2.54
C ASP A 90 0.23 -9.00 3.66
N ILE A 91 -1.03 -8.62 3.84
CA ILE A 91 -1.91 -9.23 4.83
C ILE A 91 -3.13 -9.82 4.13
N ALA A 92 -3.47 -11.03 4.49
CA ALA A 92 -4.71 -11.69 4.08
C ALA A 92 -5.46 -12.16 5.32
N ILE A 93 -6.72 -11.79 5.44
CA ILE A 93 -7.58 -12.12 6.58
C ILE A 93 -8.69 -13.05 6.09
N PHE A 94 -8.77 -14.23 6.70
CA PHE A 94 -9.74 -15.27 6.37
C PHE A 94 -10.80 -15.38 7.48
N THR A 95 -12.05 -15.53 7.08
CA THR A 95 -13.15 -15.81 8.01
C THR A 95 -13.62 -17.26 7.87
N ALA A 96 -14.69 -17.52 7.16
CA ALA A 96 -15.26 -18.88 7.05
C ALA A 96 -14.92 -19.60 5.74
N GLY A 97 -14.39 -18.88 4.75
CA GLY A 97 -14.14 -19.46 3.43
C GLY A 97 -12.68 -19.75 3.15
N ASP A 98 -12.41 -20.30 1.98
CA ASP A 98 -11.06 -20.57 1.49
C ASP A 98 -10.41 -19.33 0.86
N LEU A 99 -11.23 -18.33 0.51
CA LEU A 99 -10.75 -17.07 -0.04
C LEU A 99 -10.67 -16.01 1.05
N PRO A 100 -9.65 -15.14 1.02
CA PRO A 100 -9.53 -14.07 2.02
C PRO A 100 -10.63 -13.03 1.85
N GLU A 101 -11.19 -12.57 2.96
CA GLU A 101 -12.13 -11.44 2.94
C GLU A 101 -11.42 -10.11 2.79
N ILE A 102 -10.25 -10.00 3.40
CA ILE A 102 -9.37 -8.83 3.26
C ILE A 102 -8.03 -9.30 2.74
N LYS A 103 -7.59 -8.71 1.65
CA LYS A 103 -6.26 -8.95 1.09
C LYS A 103 -5.65 -7.62 0.66
N GLU A 104 -4.62 -7.20 1.36
CA GLU A 104 -3.94 -5.93 1.10
C GLU A 104 -2.44 -6.12 1.00
N LYS A 105 -1.84 -5.40 0.07
CA LYS A 105 -0.40 -5.41 -0.18
C LYS A 105 0.25 -4.14 0.35
N GLY A 106 1.48 -4.27 0.84
CA GLY A 106 2.30 -3.14 1.20
C GLY A 106 1.85 -2.37 2.44
N LEU A 107 1.21 -3.03 3.40
CA LEU A 107 0.83 -2.40 4.65
C LEU A 107 2.03 -2.25 5.59
N PRO A 108 2.13 -1.14 6.33
CA PRO A 108 3.21 -0.96 7.30
C PRO A 108 3.02 -1.88 8.51
N ASP A 109 4.12 -2.41 9.02
CA ASP A 109 4.17 -3.27 10.22
C ASP A 109 3.10 -4.36 10.23
N PRO A 110 3.08 -5.28 9.24
CA PRO A 110 2.01 -6.28 9.15
C PRO A 110 1.96 -7.24 10.35
N ASN A 111 3.10 -7.55 10.94
CA ASN A 111 3.16 -8.41 12.13
C ASN A 111 2.51 -7.75 13.34
N LYS A 112 2.67 -6.44 13.48
CA LYS A 112 2.03 -5.68 14.55
C LYS A 112 0.51 -5.65 14.39
N ILE A 113 0.02 -5.49 13.17
CA ILE A 113 -1.41 -5.56 12.86
C ILE A 113 -1.98 -6.92 13.25
N ARG A 114 -1.28 -7.98 12.89
CA ARG A 114 -1.66 -9.35 13.26
C ARG A 114 -1.74 -9.53 14.78
N GLU A 115 -0.75 -9.05 15.51
CA GLU A 115 -0.72 -9.14 16.97
C GLU A 115 -1.88 -8.37 17.62
N ILE A 116 -2.18 -7.18 17.14
CA ILE A 116 -3.29 -6.36 17.65
C ILE A 116 -4.62 -7.09 17.47
N ILE A 117 -4.85 -7.68 16.31
CA ILE A 117 -6.08 -8.44 16.02
C ILE A 117 -6.19 -9.64 16.96
N LYS A 118 -5.11 -10.38 17.14
CA LYS A 118 -5.10 -11.54 18.05
C LYS A 118 -5.35 -11.18 19.51
N GLN A 119 -4.77 -10.07 19.96
CA GLN A 119 -5.01 -9.58 21.33
C GLN A 119 -6.48 -9.22 21.54
N LYS A 120 -7.10 -8.58 20.57
CA LYS A 120 -8.51 -8.22 20.64
C LYS A 120 -9.44 -9.44 20.59
N GLN A 121 -9.07 -10.47 19.83
CA GLN A 121 -9.80 -11.75 19.84
C GLN A 121 -9.76 -12.42 21.22
N ASN A 122 -8.59 -12.45 21.85
CA ASN A 122 -8.44 -13.05 23.17
C ASN A 122 -9.25 -12.34 24.24
N LYS A 123 -9.36 -11.01 24.15
CA LYS A 123 -10.21 -10.22 25.07
C LYS A 123 -11.69 -10.54 24.90
N THR A 124 -12.13 -10.79 23.68
CA THR A 124 -13.53 -11.09 23.38
C THR A 124 -13.94 -12.48 23.85
N GLU A 125 -13.00 -13.45 23.86
CA GLU A 125 -13.24 -14.80 24.33
C GLU A 125 -13.31 -14.93 25.88
N GLN A 126 -12.85 -13.92 26.59
CA GLN A 126 -12.94 -13.83 28.05
C GLN A 126 -14.20 -13.10 28.49
#